data_380ce673caa9109a0a960f2874f65a16
#
_entry.id   380ce673caa9109a0a960f2874f65a16
#
_cell.length_a   1.000
_cell.length_b   1.000
_cell.length_c   1.000
_cell.angle_alpha   90.00
_cell.angle_beta   90.00
_cell.angle_gamma   90.00
#
_symmetry.space_group_name_H-M   'P 1'
#
loop_
_entity.id
_entity.type
_entity.pdbx_description
1 polymer ?
#
loop_
_entity_poly.entity_id
_entity_poly.type
_entity_poly.pdbx_seq_one_letter_code
_entity_poly.pdbx_strand_id
1 'polypeptide(L)'
;MLNFQYKGISQGKYVEGEIEALNNSEAAYKLKEQKVIITKLIEAKKKKVEKEKKKSAGFSFGKGVKARDILIFAKQFSTMLRSGLPVLNALNLLIEQTSSPNMKTIIEKIKKDLEAGNALSKCFENHPKTFDTVTVNLIKAGEASGKLDIFLERIVLSLEKREKIKSQIKSALFYPGVLLTVAVTVTVFMLIKVVPIFTEMYEGMGVEIPGATAAIMSASAFLSGSGGFLSLIFLIAFVICFNIGVKRSYEFRKAWHNFIFKIPLFGDLIRKSLLARISLVMGNLNQAG
;
A
#
# COMPACT_ATOMS: atom_id res chain seq x y z
N MET A 1 -9.34 -29.86 36.59
CA MET A 1 -10.73 -29.74 36.17
C MET A 1 -10.76 -29.39 34.70
N LEU A 2 -11.67 -29.94 33.94
CA LEU A 2 -11.83 -29.71 32.49
C LEU A 2 -12.99 -28.75 32.29
N ASN A 3 -12.88 -27.80 31.32
CA ASN A 3 -13.97 -26.91 30.95
C ASN A 3 -14.78 -27.53 29.83
N PHE A 4 -16.11 -27.57 30.01
CA PHE A 4 -17.06 -28.05 29.03
C PHE A 4 -17.92 -26.88 28.54
N GLN A 5 -18.03 -26.69 27.23
CA GLN A 5 -18.98 -25.80 26.63
C GLN A 5 -20.30 -26.56 26.37
N TYR A 6 -21.41 -25.99 26.85
CA TYR A 6 -22.72 -26.57 26.64
C TYR A 6 -23.66 -25.66 25.88
N LYS A 7 -24.53 -26.26 25.10
CA LYS A 7 -25.73 -25.65 24.54
C LYS A 7 -26.92 -26.44 25.01
N GLY A 8 -27.92 -25.74 25.54
CA GLY A 8 -29.09 -26.37 26.10
C GLY A 8 -30.29 -25.47 26.09
N ILE A 9 -31.43 -25.99 26.60
CA ILE A 9 -32.66 -25.28 26.75
C ILE A 9 -33.01 -25.26 28.24
N SER A 10 -33.16 -24.05 28.80
CA SER A 10 -33.65 -23.82 30.15
C SER A 10 -34.90 -22.96 30.10
N GLN A 11 -35.99 -23.41 30.71
CA GLN A 11 -37.29 -22.71 30.74
C GLN A 11 -37.78 -22.25 29.35
N GLY A 12 -37.59 -23.06 28.30
CA GLY A 12 -38.03 -22.76 26.95
C GLY A 12 -37.11 -21.77 26.17
N LYS A 13 -35.97 -21.33 26.73
CA LYS A 13 -35.01 -20.46 26.07
C LYS A 13 -33.68 -21.19 25.82
N TYR A 14 -33.06 -20.92 24.66
CA TYR A 14 -31.74 -21.42 24.36
C TYR A 14 -30.70 -20.75 25.26
N VAL A 15 -29.86 -21.55 25.94
CA VAL A 15 -28.80 -21.10 26.84
C VAL A 15 -27.48 -21.76 26.40
N GLU A 16 -26.44 -20.95 26.27
CA GLU A 16 -25.07 -21.41 26.01
C GLU A 16 -24.17 -20.93 27.16
N GLY A 17 -23.28 -21.79 27.62
CA GLY A 17 -22.36 -21.45 28.71
C GLY A 17 -21.20 -22.43 28.84
N GLU A 18 -20.35 -22.18 29.82
CA GLU A 18 -19.23 -23.05 30.17
C GLU A 18 -19.40 -23.56 31.59
N ILE A 19 -19.05 -24.82 31.81
CA ILE A 19 -19.10 -25.46 33.14
C ILE A 19 -17.81 -26.26 33.39
N GLU A 20 -17.30 -26.18 34.61
CA GLU A 20 -16.14 -26.92 35.05
C GLU A 20 -16.55 -28.25 35.67
N ALA A 21 -15.97 -29.36 35.15
CA ALA A 21 -16.20 -30.71 35.68
C ALA A 21 -14.96 -31.59 35.47
N LEU A 22 -14.90 -32.69 36.18
CA LEU A 22 -13.82 -33.68 36.05
C LEU A 22 -14.00 -34.54 34.80
N ASN A 23 -15.23 -34.79 34.42
CA ASN A 23 -15.57 -35.59 33.23
C ASN A 23 -16.94 -35.16 32.63
N ASN A 24 -17.26 -35.72 31.46
CA ASN A 24 -18.48 -35.42 30.72
C ASN A 24 -19.77 -35.78 31.50
N SER A 25 -19.73 -36.86 32.32
CA SER A 25 -20.86 -37.30 33.14
C SER A 25 -21.14 -36.35 34.30
N GLU A 26 -20.13 -35.78 34.94
CA GLU A 26 -20.27 -34.81 36.00
C GLU A 26 -20.76 -33.46 35.44
N ALA A 27 -20.29 -33.04 34.26
CA ALA A 27 -20.80 -31.87 33.60
C ALA A 27 -22.29 -32.00 33.25
N ALA A 28 -22.70 -33.14 32.74
CA ALA A 28 -24.09 -33.41 32.44
C ALA A 28 -24.97 -33.45 33.72
N TYR A 29 -24.48 -34.00 34.81
CA TYR A 29 -25.17 -34.03 36.09
C TYR A 29 -25.42 -32.62 36.65
N LYS A 30 -24.37 -31.79 36.70
CA LYS A 30 -24.43 -30.39 37.15
C LYS A 30 -25.42 -29.55 36.30
N LEU A 31 -25.42 -29.74 35.00
CA LEU A 31 -26.35 -29.03 34.10
C LEU A 31 -27.80 -29.49 34.27
N LYS A 32 -28.01 -30.77 34.57
CA LYS A 32 -29.36 -31.34 34.89
C LYS A 32 -29.87 -30.76 36.19
N GLU A 33 -29.06 -30.58 37.20
CA GLU A 33 -29.40 -29.95 38.49
C GLU A 33 -29.84 -28.46 38.26
N GLN A 34 -29.23 -27.79 37.32
CA GLN A 34 -29.59 -26.43 36.89
C GLN A 34 -30.80 -26.36 35.95
N LYS A 35 -31.51 -27.50 35.76
CA LYS A 35 -32.70 -27.63 34.89
C LYS A 35 -32.43 -27.23 33.42
N VAL A 36 -31.20 -27.47 32.94
CA VAL A 36 -30.81 -27.24 31.55
C VAL A 36 -30.87 -28.57 30.79
N ILE A 37 -31.70 -28.64 29.76
CA ILE A 37 -31.76 -29.78 28.83
C ILE A 37 -30.63 -29.62 27.83
N ILE A 38 -29.62 -30.50 27.92
CA ILE A 38 -28.42 -30.42 27.09
C ILE A 38 -28.72 -30.87 25.67
N THR A 39 -28.50 -30.02 24.69
CA THR A 39 -28.57 -30.35 23.26
C THR A 39 -27.17 -30.68 22.70
N LYS A 40 -26.12 -30.08 23.24
CA LYS A 40 -24.75 -30.34 22.85
C LYS A 40 -23.80 -30.06 24.01
N LEU A 41 -22.87 -31.00 24.28
CA LEU A 41 -21.81 -30.86 25.28
C LEU A 41 -20.49 -31.23 24.63
N ILE A 42 -19.54 -30.30 24.65
CA ILE A 42 -18.23 -30.47 24.02
C ILE A 42 -17.15 -30.14 25.05
N GLU A 43 -16.15 -31.00 25.19
CA GLU A 43 -14.97 -30.72 25.98
C GLU A 43 -14.20 -29.55 25.36
N ALA A 44 -14.14 -28.43 26.07
CA ALA A 44 -13.33 -27.29 25.67
C ALA A 44 -11.85 -27.62 25.91
N LYS A 45 -11.15 -28.20 24.90
CA LYS A 45 -9.70 -28.22 24.92
C LYS A 45 -9.21 -26.83 25.25
N LYS A 46 -8.41 -26.66 26.29
CA LYS A 46 -7.76 -25.41 26.73
C LYS A 46 -7.21 -24.64 25.51
N LYS A 47 -8.01 -23.87 24.82
CA LYS A 47 -7.54 -22.77 23.98
C LYS A 47 -7.23 -21.64 24.95
N LYS A 48 -5.93 -21.38 25.14
CA LYS A 48 -5.40 -20.23 25.86
C LYS A 48 -6.28 -19.00 25.60
N VAL A 49 -6.91 -18.50 26.66
CA VAL A 49 -7.67 -17.23 26.73
C VAL A 49 -6.72 -16.03 26.60
N GLU A 50 -5.78 -16.10 25.67
CA GLU A 50 -4.77 -15.04 25.43
C GLU A 50 -4.66 -14.64 23.95
N LYS A 51 -5.65 -14.97 23.10
CA LYS A 51 -5.54 -14.70 21.65
C LYS A 51 -6.65 -13.86 21.02
N GLU A 52 -7.60 -13.31 21.77
CA GLU A 52 -8.59 -12.41 21.13
C GLU A 52 -8.18 -10.93 21.07
N LYS A 53 -7.07 -10.52 21.71
CA LYS A 53 -6.48 -9.17 21.53
C LYS A 53 -5.25 -9.10 20.61
N LYS A 54 -4.88 -10.20 19.92
CA LYS A 54 -3.72 -10.25 19.01
C LYS A 54 -4.05 -10.64 17.57
N LYS A 55 -5.28 -10.49 17.11
CA LYS A 55 -5.64 -10.74 15.70
C LYS A 55 -5.46 -9.53 14.77
N SER A 56 -4.60 -8.58 15.11
CA SER A 56 -4.17 -7.58 14.13
C SER A 56 -2.66 -7.30 14.13
N ALA A 57 -1.85 -8.18 14.72
CA ALA A 57 -0.43 -8.23 14.40
C ALA A 57 -0.21 -9.25 13.28
N GLY A 58 -0.97 -9.14 12.20
CA GLY A 58 -0.55 -9.64 10.91
C GLY A 58 0.73 -8.90 10.57
N PHE A 59 1.80 -9.62 10.32
CA PHE A 59 3.04 -9.13 9.74
C PHE A 59 2.66 -8.37 8.46
N SER A 60 2.29 -7.11 8.60
CA SER A 60 2.08 -6.19 7.52
C SER A 60 3.46 -5.85 6.99
N PHE A 61 3.90 -6.64 6.04
CA PHE A 61 5.02 -6.28 5.19
C PHE A 61 4.73 -4.85 4.70
N GLY A 62 5.44 -3.89 5.26
CA GLY A 62 5.38 -2.45 5.16
C GLY A 62 4.83 -1.82 3.88
N LYS A 63 3.57 -2.06 3.54
CA LYS A 63 2.85 -1.20 2.61
C LYS A 63 2.54 0.09 3.35
N GLY A 64 3.29 1.14 3.03
CA GLY A 64 3.04 2.49 3.53
C GLY A 64 1.57 2.89 3.31
N VAL A 65 1.14 3.95 3.99
CA VAL A 65 -0.20 4.52 3.80
C VAL A 65 -0.34 4.98 2.34
N LYS A 66 -1.46 4.68 1.71
CA LYS A 66 -1.73 5.11 0.34
C LYS A 66 -1.98 6.63 0.32
N ALA A 67 -1.50 7.31 -0.71
CA ALA A 67 -1.70 8.76 -0.86
C ALA A 67 -3.19 9.17 -0.84
N ARG A 68 -4.07 8.30 -1.35
CA ARG A 68 -5.52 8.50 -1.28
C ARG A 68 -6.05 8.49 0.16
N ASP A 69 -5.52 7.63 1.03
CA ASP A 69 -5.95 7.56 2.43
C ASP A 69 -5.52 8.83 3.19
N ILE A 70 -4.32 9.36 2.86
CA ILE A 70 -3.82 10.64 3.41
C ILE A 70 -4.71 11.80 2.96
N LEU A 71 -5.11 11.82 1.68
CA LEU A 71 -6.00 12.85 1.16
C LEU A 71 -7.39 12.83 1.82
N ILE A 72 -7.97 11.64 1.99
CA ILE A 72 -9.27 11.47 2.66
C ILE A 72 -9.18 11.95 4.11
N PHE A 73 -8.15 11.51 4.84
CA PHE A 73 -7.88 11.97 6.19
C PHE A 73 -7.77 13.50 6.25
N ALA A 74 -6.95 14.10 5.39
CA ALA A 74 -6.74 15.56 5.39
C ALA A 74 -8.04 16.32 5.11
N LYS A 75 -8.87 15.84 4.18
CA LYS A 75 -10.19 16.44 3.87
C LYS A 75 -11.13 16.40 5.07
N GLN A 76 -11.29 15.23 5.67
CA GLN A 76 -12.16 15.04 6.81
C GLN A 76 -11.68 15.87 8.01
N PHE A 77 -10.37 15.85 8.27
CA PHE A 77 -9.76 16.62 9.35
C PHE A 77 -9.95 18.13 9.16
N SER A 78 -9.66 18.64 7.94
CA SER A 78 -9.91 20.04 7.59
C SER A 78 -11.38 20.44 7.77
N THR A 79 -12.32 19.61 7.32
CA THR A 79 -13.76 19.88 7.45
C THR A 79 -14.20 19.92 8.91
N MET A 80 -13.73 18.99 9.75
CA MET A 80 -14.06 18.94 11.16
C MET A 80 -13.55 20.16 11.91
N LEU A 81 -12.30 20.57 11.65
CA LEU A 81 -11.72 21.75 12.30
C LEU A 81 -12.39 23.06 11.82
N ARG A 82 -12.74 23.15 10.55
CA ARG A 82 -13.50 24.29 10.00
C ARG A 82 -14.90 24.40 10.59
N SER A 83 -15.50 23.27 11.01
CA SER A 83 -16.77 23.24 11.75
C SER A 83 -16.61 23.59 13.23
N GLY A 84 -15.41 23.96 13.69
CA GLY A 84 -15.14 24.33 15.07
C GLY A 84 -14.89 23.14 16.01
N LEU A 85 -14.75 21.91 15.48
CA LEU A 85 -14.50 20.74 16.31
C LEU A 85 -13.08 20.78 16.90
N PRO A 86 -12.91 20.57 18.21
CA PRO A 86 -11.58 20.48 18.82
C PRO A 86 -10.71 19.39 18.17
N VAL A 87 -9.41 19.66 18.04
CA VAL A 87 -8.45 18.77 17.35
C VAL A 87 -8.50 17.34 17.86
N LEU A 88 -8.51 17.13 19.19
CA LEU A 88 -8.57 15.79 19.78
C LEU A 88 -9.87 15.06 19.46
N ASN A 89 -11.00 15.77 19.45
CA ASN A 89 -12.29 15.19 19.11
C ASN A 89 -12.34 14.79 17.62
N ALA A 90 -11.79 15.63 16.74
CA ALA A 90 -11.66 15.33 15.32
C ALA A 90 -10.80 14.08 15.09
N LEU A 91 -9.66 13.95 15.77
CA LEU A 91 -8.81 12.76 15.68
C LEU A 91 -9.51 11.50 16.18
N ASN A 92 -10.32 11.57 17.25
CA ASN A 92 -11.12 10.44 17.73
C ASN A 92 -12.09 9.94 16.69
N LEU A 93 -12.87 10.84 16.09
CA LEU A 93 -13.83 10.48 15.05
C LEU A 93 -13.13 9.91 13.82
N LEU A 94 -11.97 10.45 13.44
CA LEU A 94 -11.19 9.95 12.32
C LEU A 94 -10.63 8.54 12.55
N ILE A 95 -10.27 8.19 13.78
CA ILE A 95 -9.85 6.82 14.14
C ILE A 95 -11.01 5.83 13.89
N GLU A 96 -12.24 6.22 14.23
CA GLU A 96 -13.42 5.37 14.04
C GLU A 96 -13.82 5.25 12.57
N GLN A 97 -13.74 6.35 11.80
CA GLN A 97 -14.15 6.41 10.40
C GLN A 97 -13.12 5.86 9.42
N THR A 98 -11.84 5.75 9.83
CA THR A 98 -10.76 5.34 8.93
C THR A 98 -10.79 3.85 8.66
N SER A 99 -11.01 3.47 7.38
CA SER A 99 -11.02 2.08 6.93
C SER A 99 -9.61 1.50 6.73
N SER A 100 -8.58 2.33 6.56
CA SER A 100 -7.19 1.91 6.35
C SER A 100 -6.51 1.60 7.69
N PRO A 101 -6.14 0.35 7.99
CA PRO A 101 -5.55 -0.02 9.28
C PRO A 101 -4.21 0.69 9.53
N ASN A 102 -3.41 0.90 8.47
CA ASN A 102 -2.13 1.60 8.58
C ASN A 102 -2.34 3.09 8.92
N MET A 103 -3.32 3.74 8.29
CA MET A 103 -3.64 5.14 8.58
C MET A 103 -4.23 5.28 9.98
N LYS A 104 -5.12 4.37 10.38
CA LYS A 104 -5.70 4.34 11.73
C LYS A 104 -4.62 4.30 12.81
N THR A 105 -3.64 3.39 12.68
CA THR A 105 -2.50 3.29 13.62
C THR A 105 -1.69 4.59 13.70
N ILE A 106 -1.55 5.32 12.59
CA ILE A 106 -0.83 6.61 12.59
C ILE A 106 -1.66 7.67 13.30
N ILE A 107 -2.96 7.76 13.05
CA ILE A 107 -3.84 8.73 13.72
C ILE A 107 -3.88 8.46 15.23
N GLU A 108 -3.94 7.18 15.65
CA GLU A 108 -3.88 6.79 17.05
C GLU A 108 -2.59 7.27 17.75
N LYS A 109 -1.44 7.16 17.05
CA LYS A 109 -0.16 7.65 17.58
C LYS A 109 -0.14 9.18 17.67
N ILE A 110 -0.58 9.88 16.61
CA ILE A 110 -0.68 11.34 16.60
C ILE A 110 -1.57 11.83 17.75
N LYS A 111 -2.73 11.19 17.95
CA LYS A 111 -3.61 11.50 19.07
C LYS A 111 -2.91 11.32 20.41
N LYS A 112 -2.25 10.18 20.63
CA LYS A 112 -1.54 9.86 21.87
C LYS A 112 -0.42 10.87 22.15
N ASP A 113 0.35 11.25 21.13
CA ASP A 113 1.42 12.23 21.26
C ASP A 113 0.86 13.62 21.58
N LEU A 114 -0.29 13.99 21.00
CA LEU A 114 -0.97 15.25 21.29
C LEU A 114 -1.56 15.27 22.71
N GLU A 115 -2.16 14.16 23.17
CA GLU A 115 -2.64 14.01 24.56
C GLU A 115 -1.51 14.09 25.58
N ALA A 116 -0.29 13.72 25.20
CA ALA A 116 0.92 13.87 26.01
C ALA A 116 1.45 15.32 26.04
N GLY A 117 0.76 16.28 25.40
CA GLY A 117 1.11 17.70 25.38
C GLY A 117 2.11 18.12 24.31
N ASN A 118 2.42 17.26 23.35
CA ASN A 118 3.29 17.64 22.23
C ASN A 118 2.52 18.56 21.26
N ALA A 119 3.26 19.47 20.61
CA ALA A 119 2.73 20.30 19.54
C ALA A 119 2.19 19.43 18.39
N LEU A 120 1.07 19.82 17.76
CA LEU A 120 0.46 19.04 16.67
C LEU A 120 1.44 18.85 15.52
N SER A 121 2.17 19.88 15.12
CA SER A 121 3.20 19.82 14.09
C SER A 121 4.27 18.77 14.40
N LYS A 122 4.67 18.64 15.68
CA LYS A 122 5.65 17.64 16.12
C LYS A 122 5.10 16.23 16.03
N CYS A 123 3.83 16.03 16.37
CA CYS A 123 3.16 14.74 16.25
C CYS A 123 3.16 14.25 14.78
N PHE A 124 2.93 15.14 13.82
CA PHE A 124 3.00 14.81 12.38
C PHE A 124 4.43 14.59 11.87
N GLU A 125 5.40 15.35 12.38
CA GLU A 125 6.82 15.21 12.03
C GLU A 125 7.38 13.84 12.36
N ASN A 126 6.87 13.16 13.41
CA ASN A 126 7.25 11.80 13.78
C ASN A 126 6.89 10.75 12.71
N HIS A 127 6.12 11.12 11.68
CA HIS A 127 5.68 10.23 10.60
C HIS A 127 6.14 10.67 9.20
N PRO A 128 7.46 10.84 8.93
CA PRO A 128 7.98 11.42 7.68
C PRO A 128 7.72 10.58 6.44
N LYS A 129 7.39 9.29 6.60
CA LYS A 129 6.97 8.41 5.48
C LYS A 129 5.53 8.68 5.00
N THR A 130 4.72 9.32 5.84
CA THR A 130 3.29 9.58 5.57
C THR A 130 3.06 11.05 5.26
N PHE A 131 3.64 11.93 6.06
CA PHE A 131 3.52 13.39 5.92
C PHE A 131 4.86 13.98 5.51
N ASP A 132 4.86 14.69 4.39
CA ASP A 132 6.05 15.34 3.89
C ASP A 132 6.35 16.64 4.65
N THR A 133 7.57 17.15 4.50
CA THR A 133 8.05 18.35 5.17
C THR A 133 7.14 19.57 4.89
N VAL A 134 6.56 19.66 3.68
CA VAL A 134 5.65 20.77 3.32
C VAL A 134 4.37 20.70 4.16
N THR A 135 3.78 19.51 4.30
CA THR A 135 2.60 19.27 5.14
C THR A 135 2.88 19.63 6.59
N VAL A 136 4.01 19.16 7.15
CA VAL A 136 4.40 19.46 8.54
C VAL A 136 4.60 20.96 8.77
N ASN A 137 5.28 21.64 7.86
CA ASN A 137 5.52 23.09 7.97
C ASN A 137 4.21 23.90 7.87
N LEU A 138 3.26 23.49 7.02
CA LEU A 138 1.94 24.12 6.95
C LEU A 138 1.14 23.91 8.23
N ILE A 139 1.18 22.72 8.83
CA ILE A 139 0.57 22.46 10.15
C ILE A 139 1.22 23.36 11.22
N LYS A 140 2.55 23.46 11.23
CA LYS A 140 3.30 24.30 12.16
C LYS A 140 2.91 25.79 12.04
N ALA A 141 2.77 26.28 10.82
CA ALA A 141 2.33 27.66 10.57
C ALA A 141 0.88 27.88 11.03
N GLY A 142 -0.01 26.89 10.77
CA GLY A 142 -1.40 26.91 11.21
C GLY A 142 -1.53 26.88 12.72
N GLU A 143 -0.72 26.07 13.41
CA GLU A 143 -0.66 25.97 14.86
C GLU A 143 -0.17 27.27 15.49
N ALA A 144 0.92 27.85 14.97
CA ALA A 144 1.49 29.11 15.47
C ALA A 144 0.55 30.33 15.25
N SER A 145 -0.21 30.32 14.16
CA SER A 145 -1.16 31.41 13.87
C SER A 145 -2.57 31.21 14.42
N GLY A 146 -2.87 30.04 15.00
CA GLY A 146 -4.23 29.67 15.45
C GLY A 146 -5.24 29.46 14.33
N LYS A 147 -4.79 29.42 13.05
CA LYS A 147 -5.63 29.29 11.85
C LYS A 147 -5.43 27.92 11.17
N LEU A 148 -5.47 26.86 11.96
CA LEU A 148 -5.17 25.50 11.52
C LEU A 148 -6.10 25.03 10.40
N ASP A 149 -7.36 25.45 10.42
CA ASP A 149 -8.38 25.16 9.41
C ASP A 149 -7.97 25.65 8.01
N ILE A 150 -7.46 26.89 7.90
CA ILE A 150 -7.01 27.49 6.63
C ILE A 150 -5.79 26.74 6.08
N PHE A 151 -4.83 26.41 6.95
CA PHE A 151 -3.62 25.70 6.52
C PHE A 151 -3.90 24.26 6.13
N LEU A 152 -4.84 23.59 6.80
CA LEU A 152 -5.30 22.25 6.42
C LEU A 152 -6.01 22.27 5.07
N GLU A 153 -6.81 23.26 4.76
CA GLU A 153 -7.42 23.41 3.44
C GLU A 153 -6.35 23.55 2.34
N ARG A 154 -5.28 24.32 2.58
CA ARG A 154 -4.14 24.40 1.66
C ARG A 154 -3.43 23.06 1.47
N ILE A 155 -3.27 22.26 2.54
CA ILE A 155 -2.74 20.90 2.48
C ILE A 155 -3.63 20.02 1.59
N VAL A 156 -4.94 20.07 1.79
CA VAL A 156 -5.92 19.33 0.97
C VAL A 156 -5.78 19.69 -0.51
N LEU A 157 -5.78 20.98 -0.84
CA LEU A 157 -5.61 21.43 -2.23
C LEU A 157 -4.28 20.95 -2.85
N SER A 158 -3.21 20.97 -2.09
CA SER A 158 -1.90 20.45 -2.53
C SER A 158 -1.94 18.95 -2.81
N LEU A 159 -2.55 18.17 -1.91
CA LEU A 159 -2.70 16.72 -2.05
C LEU A 159 -3.60 16.35 -3.23
N GLU A 160 -4.71 17.08 -3.42
CA GLU A 160 -5.61 16.91 -4.58
C GLU A 160 -4.89 17.15 -5.91
N LYS A 161 -4.14 18.24 -6.02
CA LYS A 161 -3.35 18.51 -7.22
C LYS A 161 -2.37 17.40 -7.52
N ARG A 162 -1.68 16.87 -6.49
CA ARG A 162 -0.75 15.74 -6.64
C ARG A 162 -1.45 14.47 -7.14
N GLU A 163 -2.58 14.11 -6.53
CA GLU A 163 -3.33 12.92 -6.96
C GLU A 163 -3.91 13.09 -8.36
N LYS A 164 -4.40 14.28 -8.72
CA LYS A 164 -4.88 14.60 -10.08
C LYS A 164 -3.76 14.43 -11.11
N ILE A 165 -2.59 15.02 -10.87
CA ILE A 165 -1.44 14.91 -11.78
C ILE A 165 -1.02 13.44 -11.91
N LYS A 166 -0.93 12.70 -10.81
CA LYS A 166 -0.56 11.28 -10.81
C LYS A 166 -1.57 10.43 -11.60
N SER A 167 -2.86 10.71 -11.43
CA SER A 167 -3.94 10.05 -12.18
C SER A 167 -3.84 10.34 -13.68
N GLN A 168 -3.60 11.61 -14.05
CA GLN A 168 -3.42 12.02 -15.45
C GLN A 168 -2.22 11.33 -16.10
N ILE A 169 -1.08 11.29 -15.41
CA ILE A 169 0.13 10.58 -15.89
C ILE A 169 -0.18 9.09 -16.09
N LYS A 170 -0.84 8.45 -15.11
CA LYS A 170 -1.21 7.03 -15.21
C LYS A 170 -2.12 6.77 -16.40
N SER A 171 -3.13 7.61 -16.61
CA SER A 171 -4.05 7.49 -17.73
C SER A 171 -3.35 7.73 -19.08
N ALA A 172 -2.46 8.71 -19.17
CA ALA A 172 -1.70 8.99 -20.38
C ALA A 172 -0.73 7.86 -20.76
N LEU A 173 -0.14 7.19 -19.77
CA LEU A 173 0.77 6.06 -19.97
C LEU A 173 0.06 4.72 -20.22
N PHE A 174 -1.24 4.67 -19.98
CA PHE A 174 -2.00 3.41 -20.12
C PHE A 174 -2.02 2.92 -21.58
N TYR A 175 -2.38 3.81 -22.50
CA TYR A 175 -2.45 3.45 -23.94
C TYR A 175 -1.09 3.03 -24.53
N PRO A 176 0.00 3.80 -24.39
CA PRO A 176 1.32 3.37 -24.80
C PRO A 176 1.77 2.05 -24.14
N GLY A 177 1.44 1.86 -22.87
CA GLY A 177 1.76 0.63 -22.16
C GLY A 177 1.07 -0.59 -22.72
N VAL A 178 -0.23 -0.51 -23.03
CA VAL A 178 -0.98 -1.59 -23.67
C VAL A 178 -0.42 -1.90 -25.05
N LEU A 179 -0.21 -0.88 -25.87
CA LEU A 179 0.30 -1.04 -27.24
C LEU A 179 1.68 -1.70 -27.25
N LEU A 180 2.58 -1.27 -26.38
CA LEU A 180 3.91 -1.85 -26.25
C LEU A 180 3.85 -3.30 -25.75
N THR A 181 2.96 -3.60 -24.80
CA THR A 181 2.76 -4.97 -24.30
C THR A 181 2.29 -5.90 -25.40
N VAL A 182 1.30 -5.47 -26.19
CA VAL A 182 0.81 -6.26 -27.34
C VAL A 182 1.93 -6.46 -28.37
N ALA A 183 2.63 -5.38 -28.74
CA ALA A 183 3.72 -5.48 -29.72
C ALA A 183 4.83 -6.45 -29.28
N VAL A 184 5.28 -6.34 -28.01
CA VAL A 184 6.29 -7.25 -27.45
C VAL A 184 5.77 -8.69 -27.41
N THR A 185 4.52 -8.90 -27.00
CA THR A 185 3.93 -10.24 -26.91
C THR A 185 3.86 -10.91 -28.28
N VAL A 186 3.40 -10.17 -29.31
CA VAL A 186 3.35 -10.68 -30.68
C VAL A 186 4.76 -10.99 -31.21
N THR A 187 5.71 -10.09 -31.01
CA THR A 187 7.10 -10.29 -31.43
C THR A 187 7.72 -11.53 -30.77
N VAL A 188 7.57 -11.68 -29.47
CA VAL A 188 8.08 -12.85 -28.73
C VAL A 188 7.39 -14.13 -29.20
N PHE A 189 6.08 -14.09 -29.41
CA PHE A 189 5.34 -15.23 -29.96
C PHE A 189 5.87 -15.65 -31.35
N MET A 190 6.09 -14.67 -32.23
CA MET A 190 6.66 -14.94 -33.59
C MET A 190 8.05 -15.55 -33.48
N LEU A 191 8.92 -15.01 -32.63
CA LEU A 191 10.27 -15.54 -32.42
C LEU A 191 10.27 -16.96 -31.85
N ILE A 192 9.37 -17.30 -30.93
CA ILE A 192 9.37 -18.59 -30.24
C ILE A 192 8.63 -19.67 -31.05
N LYS A 193 7.60 -19.31 -31.82
CA LYS A 193 6.74 -20.29 -32.50
C LYS A 193 6.88 -20.31 -34.02
N VAL A 194 6.98 -19.13 -34.63
CA VAL A 194 6.94 -19.03 -36.09
C VAL A 194 8.35 -19.16 -36.73
N VAL A 195 9.32 -18.44 -36.17
CA VAL A 195 10.69 -18.45 -36.69
C VAL A 195 11.32 -19.85 -36.73
N PRO A 196 11.16 -20.73 -35.71
CA PRO A 196 11.70 -22.10 -35.78
C PRO A 196 11.18 -22.91 -36.96
N ILE A 197 9.90 -22.73 -37.32
CA ILE A 197 9.30 -23.45 -38.50
C ILE A 197 10.03 -23.07 -39.78
N PHE A 198 10.36 -21.79 -39.93
CA PHE A 198 11.15 -21.33 -41.08
C PHE A 198 12.60 -21.84 -41.03
N THR A 199 13.19 -21.94 -39.83
CA THR A 199 14.54 -22.49 -39.66
C THR A 199 14.61 -23.92 -40.14
N GLU A 200 13.68 -24.79 -39.71
CA GLU A 200 13.62 -26.18 -40.15
C GLU A 200 13.41 -26.29 -41.69
N MET A 201 12.61 -25.40 -42.26
CA MET A 201 12.36 -25.38 -43.69
C MET A 201 13.61 -24.99 -44.51
N TYR A 202 14.36 -23.99 -44.09
CA TYR A 202 15.61 -23.57 -44.75
C TYR A 202 16.71 -24.63 -44.64
N GLU A 203 16.86 -25.24 -43.46
CA GLU A 203 17.82 -26.34 -43.25
C GLU A 203 17.50 -27.53 -44.15
N GLY A 204 16.20 -27.85 -44.34
CA GLY A 204 15.76 -28.94 -45.23
C GLY A 204 16.00 -28.68 -46.73
N MET A 205 16.11 -27.41 -47.14
CA MET A 205 16.37 -27.03 -48.52
C MET A 205 17.87 -26.88 -48.86
N GLY A 206 18.76 -26.89 -47.87
CA GLY A 206 20.21 -26.74 -48.09
C GLY A 206 20.62 -25.38 -48.64
N VAL A 207 19.81 -24.33 -48.45
CA VAL A 207 20.04 -22.97 -48.97
C VAL A 207 20.78 -22.13 -47.93
N GLU A 208 21.77 -21.33 -48.35
CA GLU A 208 22.45 -20.40 -47.47
C GLU A 208 21.50 -19.33 -46.93
N ILE A 209 21.47 -19.19 -45.63
CA ILE A 209 20.56 -18.24 -44.91
C ILE A 209 21.17 -16.83 -44.95
N PRO A 210 20.46 -15.79 -45.46
CA PRO A 210 20.94 -14.40 -45.43
C PRO A 210 21.27 -13.95 -44.01
N GLY A 211 22.34 -13.17 -43.84
CA GLY A 211 22.86 -12.79 -42.52
C GLY A 211 21.85 -12.12 -41.59
N ALA A 212 20.95 -11.29 -42.10
CA ALA A 212 19.88 -10.67 -41.33
C ALA A 212 18.87 -11.73 -40.80
N THR A 213 18.54 -12.74 -41.58
CA THR A 213 17.66 -13.84 -41.20
C THR A 213 18.37 -14.74 -40.19
N ALA A 214 19.66 -15.01 -40.36
CA ALA A 214 20.45 -15.77 -39.38
C ALA A 214 20.51 -15.10 -38.00
N ALA A 215 20.57 -13.77 -37.95
CA ALA A 215 20.50 -13.03 -36.68
C ALA A 215 19.13 -13.18 -35.97
N ILE A 216 18.03 -13.17 -36.71
CA ILE A 216 16.68 -13.40 -36.13
C ILE A 216 16.55 -14.87 -35.69
N MET A 217 17.05 -15.82 -36.45
CA MET A 217 17.04 -17.25 -36.08
C MET A 217 17.87 -17.51 -34.81
N SER A 218 19.05 -16.91 -34.67
CA SER A 218 19.86 -17.04 -33.49
C SER A 218 19.19 -16.42 -32.26
N ALA A 219 18.53 -15.26 -32.41
CA ALA A 219 17.73 -14.66 -31.35
C ALA A 219 16.52 -15.54 -30.97
N SER A 220 15.86 -16.18 -31.95
CA SER A 220 14.77 -17.14 -31.73
C SER A 220 15.26 -18.37 -30.98
N ALA A 221 16.36 -18.98 -31.39
CA ALA A 221 16.96 -20.13 -30.72
C ALA A 221 17.36 -19.80 -29.27
N PHE A 222 17.92 -18.63 -29.06
CA PHE A 222 18.25 -18.15 -27.70
C PHE A 222 17.00 -18.00 -26.82
N LEU A 223 15.92 -17.39 -27.33
CA LEU A 223 14.67 -17.19 -26.62
C LEU A 223 13.89 -18.50 -26.37
N SER A 224 13.90 -19.42 -27.33
CA SER A 224 13.21 -20.71 -27.23
C SER A 224 13.94 -21.71 -26.33
N GLY A 225 15.25 -21.56 -26.16
CA GLY A 225 16.08 -22.41 -25.31
C GLY A 225 16.19 -21.96 -23.87
N SER A 226 17.14 -22.52 -23.15
CA SER A 226 17.47 -22.15 -21.75
C SER A 226 17.89 -20.68 -21.62
N GLY A 227 18.40 -20.07 -22.68
CA GLY A 227 18.76 -18.65 -22.75
C GLY A 227 17.58 -17.70 -22.50
N GLY A 228 16.40 -18.04 -23.02
CA GLY A 228 15.19 -17.24 -22.80
C GLY A 228 14.76 -17.20 -21.32
N PHE A 229 14.81 -18.34 -20.65
CA PHE A 229 14.52 -18.41 -19.21
C PHE A 229 15.57 -17.69 -18.37
N LEU A 230 16.84 -17.87 -18.70
CA LEU A 230 17.94 -17.16 -18.04
C LEU A 230 17.87 -15.65 -18.25
N SER A 231 17.53 -15.18 -19.48
CA SER A 231 17.38 -13.75 -19.76
C SER A 231 16.23 -13.12 -18.99
N LEU A 232 15.11 -13.85 -18.80
CA LEU A 232 13.99 -13.39 -17.99
C LEU A 232 14.38 -13.26 -16.53
N ILE A 233 15.08 -14.26 -15.98
CA ILE A 233 15.60 -14.20 -14.58
C ILE A 233 16.58 -13.04 -14.43
N PHE A 234 17.50 -12.88 -15.41
CA PHE A 234 18.48 -11.78 -15.38
C PHE A 234 17.78 -10.42 -15.44
N LEU A 235 16.76 -10.25 -16.28
CA LEU A 235 15.98 -9.02 -16.38
C LEU A 235 15.25 -8.71 -15.07
N ILE A 236 14.63 -9.71 -14.46
CA ILE A 236 13.97 -9.54 -13.14
C ILE A 236 15.00 -9.19 -12.07
N ALA A 237 16.12 -9.92 -12.02
CA ALA A 237 17.20 -9.64 -11.06
C ALA A 237 17.79 -8.25 -11.28
N PHE A 238 17.98 -7.84 -12.53
CA PHE A 238 18.46 -6.50 -12.90
C PHE A 238 17.51 -5.41 -12.42
N VAL A 239 16.18 -5.56 -12.65
CA VAL A 239 15.16 -4.61 -12.19
C VAL A 239 15.13 -4.53 -10.67
N ILE A 240 15.25 -5.67 -9.97
CA ILE A 240 15.28 -5.70 -8.50
C ILE A 240 16.56 -5.03 -7.98
N CYS A 241 17.73 -5.39 -8.52
CA CYS A 241 19.02 -4.85 -8.13
C CYS A 241 19.10 -3.36 -8.41
N PHE A 242 18.58 -2.92 -9.55
CA PHE A 242 18.48 -1.51 -9.93
C PHE A 242 17.60 -0.72 -8.95
N ASN A 243 16.41 -1.24 -8.59
CA ASN A 243 15.54 -0.60 -7.61
C ASN A 243 16.17 -0.52 -6.21
N ILE A 244 16.92 -1.55 -5.82
CA ILE A 244 17.65 -1.56 -4.54
C ILE A 244 18.79 -0.55 -4.60
N GLY A 245 19.56 -0.49 -5.71
CA GLY A 245 20.66 0.44 -5.93
C GLY A 245 20.21 1.90 -5.84
N VAL A 246 19.12 2.25 -6.53
CA VAL A 246 18.54 3.60 -6.48
C VAL A 246 18.06 3.98 -5.07
N LYS A 247 17.56 3.01 -4.28
CA LYS A 247 17.10 3.27 -2.91
C LYS A 247 18.22 3.36 -1.90
N ARG A 248 19.31 2.61 -2.09
CA ARG A 248 20.37 2.44 -1.08
C ARG A 248 21.55 3.37 -1.29
N SER A 249 21.89 3.74 -2.54
CA SER A 249 23.04 4.58 -2.84
C SER A 249 22.62 5.99 -3.26
N TYR A 250 23.13 7.00 -2.54
CA TYR A 250 22.92 8.42 -2.85
C TYR A 250 23.55 8.79 -4.20
N GLU A 251 24.78 8.34 -4.46
CA GLU A 251 25.51 8.62 -5.69
C GLU A 251 24.81 8.00 -6.93
N PHE A 252 24.33 6.77 -6.79
CA PHE A 252 23.60 6.10 -7.86
C PHE A 252 22.27 6.82 -8.16
N ARG A 253 21.58 7.28 -7.12
CA ARG A 253 20.35 8.07 -7.27
C ARG A 253 20.60 9.40 -7.95
N LYS A 254 21.71 10.10 -7.60
CA LYS A 254 22.11 11.35 -8.22
C LYS A 254 22.45 11.17 -9.70
N ALA A 255 23.23 10.15 -10.04
CA ALA A 255 23.56 9.80 -11.42
C ALA A 255 22.31 9.46 -12.24
N TRP A 256 21.39 8.69 -11.67
CA TRP A 256 20.12 8.34 -12.30
C TRP A 256 19.22 9.56 -12.57
N HIS A 257 19.10 10.44 -11.59
CA HIS A 257 18.36 11.69 -11.79
C HIS A 257 19.01 12.56 -12.88
N ASN A 258 20.32 12.70 -12.87
CA ASN A 258 21.02 13.44 -13.92
C ASN A 258 20.82 12.82 -15.32
N PHE A 259 20.78 11.49 -15.40
CA PHE A 259 20.51 10.79 -16.66
C PHE A 259 19.08 11.08 -17.15
N ILE A 260 18.08 11.00 -16.27
CA ILE A 260 16.67 11.30 -16.63
C ILE A 260 16.50 12.74 -17.13
N PHE A 261 17.22 13.69 -16.53
CA PHE A 261 17.19 15.10 -16.99
C PHE A 261 17.76 15.31 -18.39
N LYS A 262 18.61 14.39 -18.86
CA LYS A 262 19.22 14.44 -20.22
C LYS A 262 18.32 13.80 -21.28
N ILE A 263 17.32 13.02 -20.90
CA ILE A 263 16.42 12.39 -21.87
C ILE A 263 15.48 13.46 -22.46
N PRO A 264 15.48 13.67 -23.79
CA PRO A 264 14.54 14.55 -24.44
C PRO A 264 13.09 14.10 -24.17
N LEU A 265 12.15 14.99 -24.00
CA LEU A 265 10.77 14.83 -23.54
C LEU A 265 10.63 14.68 -22.01
N PHE A 266 11.34 13.72 -21.38
CA PHE A 266 11.20 13.47 -19.93
C PHE A 266 11.91 14.53 -19.09
N GLY A 267 13.10 14.99 -19.51
CA GLY A 267 13.85 16.01 -18.82
C GLY A 267 13.10 17.34 -18.74
N ASP A 268 12.46 17.75 -19.83
CA ASP A 268 11.70 19.00 -19.91
C ASP A 268 10.41 18.93 -19.05
N LEU A 269 9.72 17.81 -19.09
CA LEU A 269 8.53 17.57 -18.26
C LEU A 269 8.84 17.62 -16.76
N ILE A 270 9.96 17.00 -16.35
CA ILE A 270 10.40 17.00 -14.95
C ILE A 270 10.83 18.39 -14.51
N ARG A 271 11.57 19.13 -15.36
CA ARG A 271 11.94 20.53 -15.07
C ARG A 271 10.74 21.42 -14.87
N LYS A 272 9.77 21.37 -15.78
CA LYS A 272 8.52 22.14 -15.69
C LYS A 272 7.70 21.75 -14.46
N SER A 273 7.64 20.47 -14.14
CA SER A 273 6.97 19.96 -12.92
C SER A 273 7.65 20.44 -11.64
N LEU A 274 8.99 20.45 -11.59
CA LEU A 274 9.76 20.96 -10.46
C LEU A 274 9.59 22.47 -10.29
N LEU A 275 9.68 23.22 -11.37
CA LEU A 275 9.47 24.69 -11.36
C LEU A 275 8.07 25.03 -10.88
N ALA A 276 7.04 24.36 -11.40
CA ALA A 276 5.66 24.54 -10.97
C ALA A 276 5.48 24.24 -9.47
N ARG A 277 6.17 23.20 -8.96
CA ARG A 277 6.15 22.83 -7.54
C ARG A 277 6.83 23.89 -6.66
N ILE A 278 7.99 24.39 -7.08
CA ILE A 278 8.71 25.45 -6.37
C ILE A 278 7.88 26.72 -6.35
N SER A 279 7.32 27.14 -7.50
CA SER A 279 6.48 28.33 -7.60
C SER A 279 5.23 28.23 -6.72
N LEU A 280 4.63 27.04 -6.63
CA LEU A 280 3.45 26.80 -5.80
C LEU A 280 3.78 26.87 -4.31
N VAL A 281 4.93 26.35 -3.90
CA VAL A 281 5.43 26.45 -2.52
C VAL A 281 5.77 27.89 -2.17
N MET A 282 6.50 28.58 -3.04
CA MET A 282 6.82 30.02 -2.89
C MET A 282 5.56 30.88 -2.81
N GLY A 283 4.58 30.64 -3.71
CA GLY A 283 3.30 31.35 -3.69
C GLY A 283 2.52 31.15 -2.40
N ASN A 284 2.50 29.93 -1.89
CA ASN A 284 1.85 29.61 -0.62
C ASN A 284 2.55 30.25 0.58
N LEU A 285 3.89 30.31 0.58
CA LEU A 285 4.67 30.97 1.62
C LEU A 285 4.47 32.48 1.61
N ASN A 286 4.48 33.10 0.42
CA ASN A 286 4.26 34.54 0.28
C ASN A 286 2.84 34.98 0.65
N GLN A 287 1.83 34.10 0.50
CA GLN A 287 0.45 34.36 0.96
C GLN A 287 0.25 34.10 2.46
N ALA A 288 1.20 33.44 3.09
CA ALA A 288 1.12 33.08 4.51
C ALA A 288 1.80 34.11 5.44
N GLY A 289 2.47 35.10 4.88
CA GLY A 289 3.05 36.17 5.65
C GLY A 289 4.36 36.62 5.19
#